data_cba89b8e009283c2a39504b394a8492a
#
_entry.id   cba89b8e009283c2a39504b394a8492a
#
_cell.length_a   1.000
_cell.length_b   1.000
_cell.length_c   1.000
_cell.angle_alpha   90.00
_cell.angle_beta   90.00
_cell.angle_gamma   90.00
#
_symmetry.space_group_name_H-M   'P 1'
#
loop_
_entity.id
_entity.type
_entity.pdbx_description
1 polymer ?
#
loop_
_entity_poly.entity_id
_entity_poly.type
_entity_poly.pdbx_seq_one_letter_code
_entity_poly.pdbx_strand_id
1 'polypeptide(L)'
;MSKLTREDKIEIYERRLKGETISSIAKSFNTNKSNIKYLINLIKKHGYDVLRNGKNRFYSKDFKLQTINRVLYNNEIIKQVAIDIGLSSSGILCNWLSKFIENGYNVVENKKGRKPKSMTKPKKNNKVLTEKEKIKQLEEEVLYLKAENEYLKKLRALVQERELKEKKK
;
A
#
# COMPACT_ATOMS: atom_id res chain seq x y z
N MET A 1 20.63 -12.61 1.94
CA MET A 1 20.56 -11.38 2.76
C MET A 1 20.49 -11.79 4.22
N SER A 2 21.49 -11.41 5.03
CA SER A 2 21.41 -11.62 6.48
C SER A 2 20.24 -10.81 7.03
N LYS A 3 19.35 -11.45 7.76
CA LYS A 3 18.27 -10.75 8.44
C LYS A 3 18.88 -10.08 9.66
N LEU A 4 18.89 -8.75 9.70
CA LEU A 4 19.30 -7.98 10.87
C LEU A 4 18.48 -8.42 12.08
N THR A 5 19.15 -8.77 13.16
CA THR A 5 18.51 -9.04 14.47
C THR A 5 17.94 -7.76 15.07
N ARG A 6 17.29 -7.84 16.21
CA ARG A 6 16.83 -6.64 16.94
C ARG A 6 18.02 -5.86 17.50
N GLU A 7 19.01 -6.58 18.00
CA GLU A 7 20.24 -6.06 18.56
C GLU A 7 21.04 -5.30 17.49
N ASP A 8 21.21 -5.90 16.30
CA ASP A 8 21.87 -5.24 15.15
C ASP A 8 21.20 -3.89 14.80
N LYS A 9 19.87 -3.84 14.86
CA LYS A 9 19.11 -2.60 14.55
C LYS A 9 19.32 -1.52 15.60
N ILE A 10 19.44 -1.89 16.87
CA ILE A 10 19.77 -0.99 17.97
C ILE A 10 21.18 -0.46 17.79
N GLU A 11 22.15 -1.36 17.56
CA GLU A 11 23.54 -1.00 17.32
C GLU A 11 23.70 -0.03 16.14
N ILE A 12 23.01 -0.29 15.01
CA ILE A 12 23.01 0.61 13.85
C ILE A 12 22.57 2.03 14.25
N TYR A 13 21.53 2.15 15.06
CA TYR A 13 21.04 3.43 15.50
C TYR A 13 22.01 4.13 16.46
N GLU A 14 22.57 3.41 17.43
CA GLU A 14 23.56 3.94 18.39
C GLU A 14 24.84 4.40 17.70
N ARG A 15 25.36 3.60 16.74
CA ARG A 15 26.54 3.99 15.94
C ARG A 15 26.26 5.27 15.15
N ARG A 16 25.03 5.44 14.65
CA ARG A 16 24.62 6.69 14.00
C ARG A 16 24.57 7.86 14.96
N LEU A 17 24.12 7.67 16.19
CA LEU A 17 24.13 8.73 17.23
C LEU A 17 25.55 9.15 17.60
N LYS A 18 26.52 8.23 17.58
CA LYS A 18 27.95 8.50 17.77
C LYS A 18 28.61 9.21 16.58
N GLY A 19 27.85 9.57 15.54
CA GLY A 19 28.31 10.33 14.38
C GLY A 19 28.82 9.51 13.21
N GLU A 20 28.77 8.17 13.27
CA GLU A 20 29.22 7.32 12.17
C GLU A 20 28.38 7.53 10.91
N THR A 21 29.02 7.45 9.73
CA THR A 21 28.34 7.67 8.46
C THR A 21 27.46 6.49 8.09
N ILE A 22 26.31 6.77 7.44
CA ILE A 22 25.40 5.72 6.94
C ILE A 22 26.11 4.76 5.97
N SER A 23 27.09 5.27 5.22
CA SER A 23 27.89 4.45 4.29
C SER A 23 28.76 3.44 4.99
N SER A 24 29.44 3.82 6.10
CA SER A 24 30.25 2.92 6.91
C SER A 24 29.36 1.84 7.56
N ILE A 25 28.29 2.26 8.23
CA ILE A 25 27.32 1.34 8.86
C ILE A 25 26.73 0.35 7.84
N ALA A 26 26.35 0.82 6.65
CA ALA A 26 25.78 -0.03 5.61
C ALA A 26 26.77 -1.09 5.11
N LYS A 27 28.07 -0.74 5.03
CA LYS A 27 29.14 -1.68 4.68
C LYS A 27 29.36 -2.72 5.78
N SER A 28 29.44 -2.31 7.06
CA SER A 28 29.72 -3.23 8.18
C SER A 28 28.60 -4.27 8.37
N PHE A 29 27.32 -3.88 8.15
CA PHE A 29 26.19 -4.81 8.23
C PHE A 29 25.79 -5.44 6.89
N ASN A 30 26.57 -5.24 5.83
CA ASN A 30 26.29 -5.72 4.46
C ASN A 30 24.83 -5.43 4.03
N THR A 31 24.40 -4.20 4.25
CA THR A 31 22.99 -3.77 4.04
C THR A 31 22.93 -2.52 3.17
N ASN A 32 21.83 -2.35 2.45
CA ASN A 32 21.62 -1.17 1.60
C ASN A 32 21.48 0.10 2.44
N LYS A 33 22.14 1.20 2.03
CA LYS A 33 22.05 2.52 2.67
C LYS A 33 20.63 3.02 2.86
N SER A 34 19.74 2.75 1.89
CA SER A 34 18.33 3.15 1.97
C SER A 34 17.59 2.45 3.11
N ASN A 35 17.91 1.19 3.39
CA ASN A 35 17.33 0.44 4.50
C ASN A 35 17.83 0.96 5.85
N ILE A 36 19.13 1.29 5.94
CA ILE A 36 19.70 1.92 7.15
C ILE A 36 19.03 3.28 7.41
N LYS A 37 18.93 4.12 6.38
CA LYS A 37 18.26 5.43 6.48
C LYS A 37 16.79 5.30 6.93
N TYR A 38 16.07 4.33 6.37
CA TYR A 38 14.69 4.04 6.77
C TYR A 38 14.61 3.62 8.24
N LEU A 39 15.47 2.69 8.67
CA LEU A 39 15.53 2.18 10.04
C LEU A 39 15.82 3.32 11.04
N ILE A 40 16.80 4.16 10.75
CA ILE A 40 17.16 5.31 11.61
C ILE A 40 15.96 6.25 11.78
N ASN A 41 15.28 6.60 10.68
CA ASN A 41 14.10 7.49 10.74
C ASN A 41 12.94 6.84 11.50
N LEU A 42 12.77 5.52 11.36
CA LEU A 42 11.74 4.76 12.05
C LEU A 42 11.97 4.76 13.57
N ILE A 43 13.21 4.46 14.01
CA ILE A 43 13.58 4.48 15.45
C ILE A 43 13.54 5.90 16.00
N LYS A 44 13.99 6.89 15.25
CA LYS A 44 13.93 8.31 15.66
C LYS A 44 12.50 8.75 15.97
N LYS A 45 11.51 8.25 15.21
CA LYS A 45 10.11 8.64 15.36
C LYS A 45 9.36 7.84 16.45
N HIS A 46 9.60 6.55 16.55
CA HIS A 46 8.82 5.63 17.39
C HIS A 46 9.61 5.01 18.55
N GLY A 47 10.91 5.31 18.67
CA GLY A 47 11.77 4.64 19.65
C GLY A 47 12.06 3.17 19.27
N TYR A 48 12.63 2.45 20.22
CA TYR A 48 13.01 1.03 20.04
C TYR A 48 11.82 0.07 20.07
N ASP A 49 10.65 0.50 20.55
CA ASP A 49 9.44 -0.33 20.64
C ASP A 49 8.87 -0.71 19.28
N VAL A 50 9.21 0.07 18.25
CA VAL A 50 8.83 -0.25 16.87
C VAL A 50 9.55 -1.49 16.34
N LEU A 51 10.69 -1.87 16.95
CA LEU A 51 11.45 -3.04 16.56
C LEU A 51 10.76 -4.33 16.99
N ARG A 52 10.70 -5.32 16.08
CA ARG A 52 9.97 -6.58 16.33
C ARG A 52 10.69 -7.47 17.32
N ASN A 53 9.92 -8.06 18.24
CA ASN A 53 10.31 -9.17 19.10
C ASN A 53 9.81 -10.50 18.51
N GLY A 54 10.32 -10.90 17.34
CA GLY A 54 10.04 -12.21 16.73
C GLY A 54 8.67 -12.38 16.08
N LYS A 55 7.58 -11.86 16.64
CA LYS A 55 6.21 -12.05 16.13
C LYS A 55 5.84 -11.06 15.02
N ASN A 56 5.07 -11.52 14.02
CA ASN A 56 4.52 -10.65 12.99
C ASN A 56 3.38 -9.80 13.55
N ARG A 57 3.37 -8.49 13.24
CA ARG A 57 2.24 -7.62 13.57
C ARG A 57 1.04 -7.95 12.69
N PHE A 58 -0.13 -7.95 13.29
CA PHE A 58 -1.39 -7.99 12.56
C PHE A 58 -1.88 -6.56 12.30
N TYR A 59 -2.39 -6.32 11.12
CA TYR A 59 -2.98 -5.04 10.72
C TYR A 59 -4.41 -5.29 10.27
N SER A 60 -5.38 -4.62 10.89
CA SER A 60 -6.80 -4.75 10.55
C SER A 60 -7.08 -4.24 9.13
N LYS A 61 -8.24 -4.62 8.59
CA LYS A 61 -8.72 -4.16 7.28
C LYS A 61 -8.86 -2.63 7.23
N ASP A 62 -9.48 -2.06 8.27
CA ASP A 62 -9.72 -0.63 8.36
C ASP A 62 -8.42 0.17 8.44
N PHE A 63 -7.45 -0.30 9.24
CA PHE A 63 -6.12 0.32 9.32
C PHE A 63 -5.41 0.33 7.96
N LYS A 64 -5.46 -0.80 7.21
CA LYS A 64 -4.89 -0.86 5.87
C LYS A 64 -5.58 0.12 4.93
N LEU A 65 -6.92 0.18 4.97
CA LEU A 65 -7.70 1.07 4.11
C LEU A 65 -7.40 2.54 4.40
N GLN A 66 -7.40 2.95 5.67
CA GLN A 66 -7.02 4.31 6.07
C GLN A 66 -5.62 4.68 5.61
N THR A 67 -4.66 3.75 5.75
CA THR A 67 -3.28 3.98 5.32
C THR A 67 -3.16 4.10 3.80
N ILE A 68 -3.88 3.27 3.05
CA ILE A 68 -3.94 3.31 1.59
C ILE A 68 -4.54 4.64 1.11
N ASN A 69 -5.61 5.09 1.77
CA ASN A 69 -6.28 6.34 1.45
C ASN A 69 -5.36 7.56 1.62
N ARG A 70 -4.49 7.58 2.63
CA ARG A 70 -3.48 8.63 2.78
C ARG A 70 -2.58 8.77 1.56
N VAL A 71 -2.20 7.64 0.96
CA VAL A 71 -1.35 7.66 -0.25
C VAL A 71 -2.15 8.04 -1.49
N LEU A 72 -3.36 7.50 -1.68
CA LEU A 72 -4.14 7.69 -2.90
C LEU A 72 -4.87 9.03 -2.97
N TYR A 73 -5.45 9.49 -1.86
CA TYR A 73 -6.24 10.74 -1.84
C TYR A 73 -5.42 11.95 -1.39
N ASN A 74 -4.54 11.77 -0.40
CA ASN A 74 -3.73 12.88 0.12
C ASN A 74 -2.40 13.01 -0.63
N ASN A 75 -2.09 12.12 -1.58
CA ASN A 75 -0.83 12.08 -2.34
C ASN A 75 0.42 12.05 -1.44
N GLU A 76 0.33 11.46 -0.23
CA GLU A 76 1.45 11.37 0.67
C GLU A 76 2.50 10.37 0.18
N ILE A 77 3.77 10.66 0.45
CA ILE A 77 4.89 9.79 0.02
C ILE A 77 4.83 8.47 0.80
N ILE A 78 4.81 7.33 0.09
CA ILE A 78 4.71 5.97 0.65
C ILE A 78 5.70 5.72 1.78
N LYS A 79 6.98 6.15 1.61
CA LYS A 79 8.01 5.98 2.66
C LYS A 79 7.69 6.77 3.92
N GLN A 80 7.17 7.97 3.77
CA GLN A 80 6.80 8.83 4.88
C GLN A 80 5.62 8.25 5.64
N VAL A 81 4.55 7.87 4.95
CA VAL A 81 3.39 7.20 5.55
C VAL A 81 3.81 5.92 6.28
N ALA A 82 4.68 5.10 5.66
CA ALA A 82 5.15 3.87 6.27
C ALA A 82 5.96 4.10 7.56
N ILE A 83 6.77 5.16 7.62
CA ILE A 83 7.48 5.58 8.84
C ILE A 83 6.47 6.09 9.87
N ASP A 84 5.51 6.92 9.46
CA ASP A 84 4.53 7.54 10.34
C ASP A 84 3.70 6.52 11.13
N ILE A 85 3.31 5.46 10.49
CA ILE A 85 2.51 4.37 11.11
C ILE A 85 3.36 3.25 11.69
N GLY A 86 4.68 3.37 11.67
CA GLY A 86 5.60 2.41 12.29
C GLY A 86 5.72 1.08 11.55
N LEU A 87 5.59 1.05 10.22
CA LEU A 87 5.85 -0.16 9.44
C LEU A 87 7.34 -0.50 9.43
N SER A 88 7.67 -1.77 9.53
CA SER A 88 9.07 -2.22 9.49
C SER A 88 9.74 -2.03 8.12
N SER A 89 8.97 -1.82 7.06
CA SER A 89 9.44 -1.54 5.70
C SER A 89 8.36 -0.86 4.89
N SER A 90 8.72 0.08 4.03
CA SER A 90 7.80 0.70 3.06
C SER A 90 7.24 -0.31 2.04
N GLY A 91 7.94 -1.42 1.79
CA GLY A 91 7.47 -2.49 0.92
C GLY A 91 6.16 -3.15 1.39
N ILE A 92 5.86 -3.10 2.69
CA ILE A 92 4.59 -3.60 3.22
C ILE A 92 3.43 -2.76 2.65
N LEU A 93 3.56 -1.45 2.67
CA LEU A 93 2.55 -0.54 2.13
C LEU A 93 2.44 -0.65 0.60
N CYS A 94 3.57 -0.79 -0.10
CA CYS A 94 3.55 -1.07 -1.55
C CYS A 94 2.76 -2.35 -1.87
N ASN A 95 2.98 -3.43 -1.10
CA ASN A 95 2.24 -4.67 -1.28
C ASN A 95 0.73 -4.52 -0.97
N TRP A 96 0.35 -3.68 0.00
CA TRP A 96 -1.05 -3.40 0.25
C TRP A 96 -1.69 -2.62 -0.90
N LEU A 97 -1.00 -1.62 -1.44
CA LEU A 97 -1.45 -0.85 -2.59
C LEU A 97 -1.64 -1.73 -3.83
N SER A 98 -0.64 -2.57 -4.18
CA SER A 98 -0.74 -3.49 -5.32
C SER A 98 -1.93 -4.43 -5.18
N LYS A 99 -2.09 -5.05 -3.99
CA LYS A 99 -3.24 -5.94 -3.73
C LYS A 99 -4.58 -5.22 -3.74
N PHE A 100 -4.63 -3.98 -3.27
CA PHE A 100 -5.83 -3.17 -3.28
C PHE A 100 -6.30 -2.91 -4.71
N ILE A 101 -5.37 -2.56 -5.60
CA ILE A 101 -5.65 -2.35 -7.03
C ILE A 101 -6.03 -3.67 -7.70
N GLU A 102 -5.27 -4.76 -7.48
CA GLU A 102 -5.56 -6.10 -8.03
C GLU A 102 -6.93 -6.65 -7.64
N ASN A 103 -7.42 -6.29 -6.45
CA ASN A 103 -8.72 -6.73 -5.91
C ASN A 103 -9.86 -5.73 -6.20
N GLY A 104 -9.74 -4.89 -7.20
CA GLY A 104 -10.78 -3.91 -7.57
C GLY A 104 -11.06 -2.90 -6.46
N TYR A 105 -10.02 -2.30 -5.92
CA TYR A 105 -10.08 -1.28 -4.86
C TYR A 105 -10.70 -1.78 -3.54
N ASN A 106 -10.49 -3.07 -3.23
CA ASN A 106 -10.95 -3.68 -1.98
C ASN A 106 -9.79 -4.30 -1.19
N VAL A 107 -9.85 -4.18 0.15
CA VAL A 107 -8.94 -4.89 1.05
C VAL A 107 -9.52 -6.27 1.37
N VAL A 108 -8.93 -7.31 0.77
CA VAL A 108 -9.33 -8.71 1.00
C VAL A 108 -8.45 -9.33 2.10
N GLU A 109 -9.08 -9.90 3.13
CA GLU A 109 -8.39 -10.68 4.15
C GLU A 109 -8.32 -12.14 3.73
N ASN A 110 -7.12 -12.63 3.51
CA ASN A 110 -6.89 -14.05 3.27
C ASN A 110 -6.78 -14.80 4.61
N LYS A 111 -7.46 -15.94 4.73
CA LYS A 111 -7.30 -16.84 5.89
C LYS A 111 -5.83 -17.25 6.03
N LYS A 112 -5.31 -17.21 7.26
CA LYS A 112 -3.97 -17.70 7.56
C LYS A 112 -3.96 -19.23 7.40
N GLY A 113 -2.97 -19.75 6.68
CA GLY A 113 -2.78 -21.18 6.53
C GLY A 113 -2.14 -21.56 5.21
N ARG A 114 -1.58 -22.78 5.16
CA ARG A 114 -1.09 -23.36 3.91
C ARG A 114 -2.31 -23.77 3.06
N LYS A 115 -2.36 -23.35 1.82
CA LYS A 115 -3.40 -23.80 0.88
C LYS A 115 -3.34 -25.34 0.78
N PRO A 116 -4.50 -26.04 0.89
CA PRO A 116 -4.51 -27.50 0.74
C PRO A 116 -3.93 -27.89 -0.62
N LYS A 117 -3.10 -28.93 -0.64
CA LYS A 117 -2.42 -29.42 -1.85
C LYS A 117 -3.37 -29.84 -2.99
N SER A 118 -4.62 -30.16 -2.66
CA SER A 118 -5.62 -30.62 -3.63
C SER A 118 -6.28 -29.52 -4.47
N MET A 119 -6.07 -28.25 -4.16
CA MET A 119 -6.44 -27.20 -5.08
C MET A 119 -5.27 -26.91 -6.03
N THR A 120 -5.04 -27.82 -6.97
CA THR A 120 -4.55 -27.37 -8.26
C THR A 120 -5.52 -26.27 -8.69
N LYS A 121 -5.07 -25.01 -8.63
CA LYS A 121 -5.79 -23.93 -9.29
C LYS A 121 -6.12 -24.47 -10.68
N PRO A 122 -7.37 -24.41 -11.15
CA PRO A 122 -7.58 -24.54 -12.57
C PRO A 122 -6.54 -23.57 -13.15
N LYS A 123 -5.62 -24.07 -13.98
CA LYS A 123 -4.77 -23.21 -14.78
C LYS A 123 -5.75 -22.18 -15.30
N LYS A 124 -5.60 -20.90 -14.88
CA LYS A 124 -6.23 -19.82 -15.63
C LYS A 124 -5.73 -20.11 -17.03
N ASN A 125 -6.56 -20.79 -17.83
CA ASN A 125 -6.42 -20.69 -19.24
C ASN A 125 -6.51 -19.18 -19.44
N ASN A 126 -5.33 -18.55 -19.59
CA ASN A 126 -5.25 -17.32 -20.30
C ASN A 126 -5.69 -17.72 -21.72
N LYS A 127 -7.02 -17.91 -21.88
CA LYS A 127 -7.64 -17.76 -23.16
C LYS A 127 -7.20 -16.36 -23.56
N VAL A 128 -6.19 -16.33 -24.41
CA VAL A 128 -5.84 -15.10 -25.09
C VAL A 128 -7.13 -14.73 -25.77
N LEU A 129 -7.88 -13.80 -25.15
CA LEU A 129 -9.10 -13.26 -25.71
C LEU A 129 -8.73 -12.84 -27.12
N THR A 130 -9.42 -13.37 -28.09
CA THR A 130 -9.19 -12.94 -29.48
C THR A 130 -9.36 -11.42 -29.52
N GLU A 131 -8.65 -10.77 -30.41
CA GLU A 131 -8.74 -9.28 -30.52
C GLU A 131 -10.18 -8.80 -30.62
N LYS A 132 -11.05 -9.59 -31.30
CA LYS A 132 -12.49 -9.33 -31.40
C LYS A 132 -13.22 -9.37 -30.04
N GLU A 133 -12.87 -10.33 -29.17
CA GLU A 133 -13.46 -10.43 -27.83
C GLU A 133 -12.99 -9.27 -26.93
N LYS A 134 -11.74 -8.84 -27.08
CA LYS A 134 -11.23 -7.66 -26.37
C LYS A 134 -11.91 -6.36 -26.82
N ILE A 135 -12.11 -6.21 -28.15
CA ILE A 135 -12.82 -5.05 -28.69
C ILE A 135 -14.24 -5.00 -28.13
N LYS A 136 -14.95 -6.13 -28.16
CA LYS A 136 -16.31 -6.20 -27.61
C LYS A 136 -16.39 -5.85 -26.13
N GLN A 137 -15.45 -6.33 -25.31
CA GLN A 137 -15.39 -5.99 -23.89
C GLN A 137 -15.11 -4.49 -23.67
N LEU A 138 -14.20 -3.90 -24.45
CA LEU A 138 -13.90 -2.48 -24.39
C LEU A 138 -15.08 -1.61 -24.85
N GLU A 139 -15.82 -2.06 -25.87
CA GLU A 139 -17.04 -1.36 -26.31
C GLU A 139 -18.14 -1.37 -25.24
N GLU A 140 -18.33 -2.50 -24.56
CA GLU A 140 -19.28 -2.61 -23.44
C GLU A 140 -18.86 -1.72 -22.26
N GLU A 141 -17.56 -1.67 -21.94
CA GLU A 141 -17.02 -0.81 -20.88
C GLU A 141 -17.18 0.69 -21.22
N VAL A 142 -16.90 1.08 -22.47
CA VAL A 142 -17.09 2.44 -22.95
C VAL A 142 -18.56 2.85 -22.89
N LEU A 143 -19.48 1.94 -23.22
CA LEU A 143 -20.93 2.19 -23.14
C LEU A 143 -21.35 2.42 -21.69
N TYR A 144 -20.89 1.59 -20.78
CA TYR A 144 -21.15 1.72 -19.35
C TYR A 144 -20.62 3.06 -18.80
N LEU A 145 -19.36 3.40 -19.11
CA LEU A 145 -18.75 4.66 -18.67
C LEU A 145 -19.44 5.90 -19.24
N LYS A 146 -19.95 5.83 -20.48
CA LYS A 146 -20.75 6.90 -21.06
C LYS A 146 -22.06 7.12 -20.30
N ALA A 147 -22.78 6.04 -19.99
CA ALA A 147 -24.01 6.10 -19.21
C ALA A 147 -23.78 6.67 -17.81
N GLU A 148 -22.69 6.25 -17.13
CA GLU A 148 -22.31 6.77 -15.83
C GLU A 148 -21.97 8.27 -15.88
N ASN A 149 -21.23 8.69 -16.89
CA ASN A 149 -20.92 10.11 -17.10
C ASN A 149 -22.18 10.97 -17.34
N GLU A 150 -23.14 10.48 -18.11
CA GLU A 150 -24.40 11.18 -18.32
C GLU A 150 -25.23 11.28 -17.03
N TYR A 151 -25.26 10.19 -16.26
CA TYR A 151 -25.90 10.19 -14.94
C TYR A 151 -25.27 11.23 -14.01
N LEU A 152 -23.93 11.24 -13.91
CA LEU A 152 -23.20 12.21 -13.09
C LEU A 152 -23.41 13.65 -13.53
N LYS A 153 -23.49 13.92 -14.84
CA LYS A 153 -23.82 15.26 -15.38
C LYS A 153 -25.21 15.71 -14.97
N LYS A 154 -26.22 14.83 -15.10
CA LYS A 154 -27.59 15.11 -14.66
C LYS A 154 -27.68 15.36 -13.14
N LEU A 155 -26.97 14.54 -12.36
CA LEU A 155 -26.92 14.70 -10.91
C LEU A 155 -26.30 16.05 -10.51
N ARG A 156 -25.20 16.45 -11.15
CA ARG A 156 -24.58 17.77 -10.91
C ARG A 156 -25.51 18.92 -11.26
N ALA A 157 -26.21 18.82 -12.37
CA ALA A 157 -27.20 19.85 -12.76
C ALA A 157 -28.32 19.99 -11.71
N LEU A 158 -28.84 18.86 -11.20
CA LEU A 158 -29.86 18.86 -10.15
C LEU A 158 -29.35 19.45 -8.82
N VAL A 159 -28.12 19.16 -8.46
CA VAL A 159 -27.49 19.75 -7.26
C VAL A 159 -27.35 21.26 -7.42
N GLN A 160 -26.88 21.74 -8.57
CA GLN A 160 -26.73 23.16 -8.85
C GLN A 160 -28.09 23.89 -8.84
N GLU A 161 -29.13 23.28 -9.40
CA GLU A 161 -30.48 23.86 -9.34
C GLU A 161 -31.00 23.98 -7.89
N ARG A 162 -30.73 23.01 -7.04
CA ARG A 162 -31.08 23.06 -5.61
C ARG A 162 -30.33 24.17 -4.89
N GLU A 163 -29.04 24.27 -5.08
CA GLU A 163 -28.21 25.34 -4.49
C GLU A 163 -28.66 26.74 -4.94
N LEU A 164 -29.04 26.90 -6.21
CA LEU A 164 -29.57 28.17 -6.74
C LEU A 164 -30.94 28.53 -6.16
N LYS A 165 -31.81 27.54 -5.90
CA LYS A 165 -33.10 27.73 -5.26
C LYS A 165 -32.95 28.08 -3.77
N GLU A 166 -31.99 27.52 -3.08
CA GLU A 166 -31.69 27.85 -1.68
C GLU A 166 -31.13 29.26 -1.51
N LYS A 167 -30.27 29.72 -2.44
CA LYS A 167 -29.72 31.08 -2.44
C LYS A 167 -30.73 32.20 -2.79
N LYS A 168 -31.90 31.84 -3.33
CA LYS A 168 -32.97 32.79 -3.68
C LYS A 168 -34.06 32.92 -2.61
N LYS A 169 -33.96 32.16 -1.53
CA LYS A 169 -34.77 32.28 -0.32
C LYS A 169 -34.05 33.12 0.74
#